data_0eb7a11506a6436f17fd6b885ac2c661
#
_entry.id   0eb7a11506a6436f17fd6b885ac2c661
#
_cell.length_a   1.000
_cell.length_b   1.000
_cell.length_c   1.000
_cell.angle_alpha   90.00
_cell.angle_beta   90.00
_cell.angle_gamma   90.00
#
_symmetry.space_group_name_H-M   'P 1'
#
loop_
_entity.id
_entity.type
_entity.pdbx_description
1 polymer ?
#
loop_
_entity_poly.entity_id
_entity_poly.type
_entity_poly.pdbx_seq_one_letter_code
_entity_poly.pdbx_strand_id
1 'polypeptide(L)'
;IPVEDASTTINFPEDGTYYVYARTYNWTSPWSKAKGPGRFILKIDNKRLMPVLGDEGEQWQWQSAGKVSVKAGKSILSLHDLTGFNGRCDAIYMTTDMGKLPPEPKEELEAFRRNMLDLPFEPIESSEYDLVVVGGGIAGICAATAAARLGCKVALVNDRPVLGGNNSSEIRVHLGGTIEVGPNKGLGRMIREFGHSIEGNAQSAENYEDEKKSKMIADEENITLFANCRAIKVEMKGEKIDAVVIKHIETGEEQILSAPLFSDCTGDGTIGYLAGADYRMGREARAEYGEDLAPEKADKMTMGASVQWYSVETSKKSCFPRFNYGI
;
A
#
# COMPACT_ATOMS: atom_id res chain seq x y z
N ILE A 1 9.12 -17.66 13.47
CA ILE A 1 10.53 -17.82 13.05
C ILE A 1 11.00 -16.46 12.61
N PRO A 2 12.08 -15.90 13.18
CA PRO A 2 12.66 -14.65 12.69
C PRO A 2 12.96 -14.76 11.19
N VAL A 3 12.69 -13.67 10.49
CA VAL A 3 12.98 -13.55 9.05
C VAL A 3 14.38 -12.98 8.83
N GLU A 4 14.84 -12.95 7.60
CA GLU A 4 16.07 -12.25 7.24
C GLU A 4 15.96 -10.75 7.55
N ASP A 5 17.12 -10.11 7.81
CA ASP A 5 17.17 -8.68 8.12
C ASP A 5 16.68 -7.86 6.92
N ALA A 6 15.76 -6.93 7.17
CA ALA A 6 15.47 -5.87 6.22
C ALA A 6 16.62 -4.85 6.27
N SER A 7 17.33 -4.66 5.16
CA SER A 7 18.56 -3.85 5.14
C SER A 7 18.54 -2.82 4.02
N THR A 8 19.14 -1.66 4.30
CA THR A 8 19.38 -0.60 3.32
C THR A 8 20.74 0.05 3.53
N THR A 9 21.27 0.66 2.47
CA THR A 9 22.49 1.46 2.57
C THR A 9 22.16 2.89 2.93
N ILE A 10 22.79 3.41 3.98
CA ILE A 10 22.70 4.80 4.40
C ILE A 10 24.07 5.46 4.26
N ASN A 11 24.09 6.80 4.19
CA ASN A 11 25.33 7.57 4.10
C ASN A 11 25.45 8.53 5.30
N PHE A 12 26.48 8.36 6.09
CA PHE A 12 26.81 9.29 7.18
C PHE A 12 27.61 10.45 6.62
N PRO A 13 27.17 11.71 6.82
CA PRO A 13 27.84 12.88 6.26
C PRO A 13 29.20 13.16 6.91
N GLU A 14 29.40 12.78 8.16
CA GLU A 14 30.61 13.06 8.94
C GLU A 14 30.92 11.93 9.94
N ASP A 15 32.19 11.89 10.37
CA ASP A 15 32.59 11.02 11.47
C ASP A 15 31.95 11.48 12.77
N GLY A 16 31.43 10.55 13.57
CA GLY A 16 30.87 10.97 14.85
C GLY A 16 30.11 9.87 15.60
N THR A 17 29.56 10.29 16.73
CA THR A 17 28.61 9.48 17.49
C THR A 17 27.20 9.95 17.19
N TYR A 18 26.40 9.04 16.63
CA TYR A 18 25.02 9.29 16.32
C TYR A 18 24.10 8.65 17.34
N TYR A 19 23.11 9.41 17.80
CA TYR A 19 21.99 8.94 18.61
C TYR A 19 20.93 8.46 17.65
N VAL A 20 20.43 7.24 17.87
CA VAL A 20 19.50 6.56 16.95
C VAL A 20 18.16 6.41 17.64
N TYR A 21 17.11 6.80 16.96
CA TYR A 21 15.73 6.70 17.41
C TYR A 21 14.90 5.98 16.36
N ALA A 22 13.95 5.15 16.81
CA ALA A 22 12.95 4.54 15.95
C ALA A 22 11.56 4.97 16.38
N ARG A 23 10.70 5.29 15.42
CA ARG A 23 9.29 5.53 15.68
C ARG A 23 8.54 4.20 15.63
N THR A 24 8.08 3.76 16.79
CA THR A 24 7.53 2.42 17.02
C THR A 24 6.51 2.41 18.16
N TYR A 25 5.80 1.32 18.34
CA TYR A 25 4.92 1.08 19.47
C TYR A 25 4.62 -0.41 19.64
N ASN A 26 4.08 -0.80 20.79
CA ASN A 26 3.53 -2.12 21.01
C ASN A 26 2.11 -2.21 20.43
N TRP A 27 1.97 -2.83 19.25
CA TRP A 27 0.68 -2.93 18.56
C TRP A 27 -0.37 -3.78 19.30
N THR A 28 0.05 -4.59 20.30
CA THR A 28 -0.89 -5.34 21.15
C THR A 28 -1.40 -4.57 22.36
N SER A 29 -0.94 -3.34 22.57
CA SER A 29 -1.32 -2.50 23.71
C SER A 29 -2.84 -2.29 23.91
N PRO A 30 -3.69 -2.24 22.85
CA PRO A 30 -5.13 -2.15 23.02
C PRO A 30 -5.74 -3.37 23.73
N TRP A 31 -5.08 -4.52 23.67
CA TRP A 31 -5.61 -5.78 24.23
C TRP A 31 -4.79 -6.32 25.40
N SER A 32 -3.54 -5.91 25.54
CA SER A 32 -2.61 -6.44 26.56
C SER A 32 -1.69 -5.36 27.11
N LYS A 33 -1.52 -5.37 28.44
CA LYS A 33 -0.53 -4.55 29.14
C LYS A 33 0.86 -5.20 29.21
N ALA A 34 1.01 -6.43 28.72
CA ALA A 34 2.29 -7.10 28.65
C ALA A 34 3.18 -6.51 27.54
N LYS A 35 4.47 -6.79 27.63
CA LYS A 35 5.41 -6.46 26.55
C LYS A 35 4.95 -7.09 25.22
N GLY A 36 4.99 -6.31 24.14
CA GLY A 36 4.51 -6.73 22.84
C GLY A 36 5.35 -7.84 22.21
N PRO A 37 4.74 -8.62 21.31
CA PRO A 37 5.43 -9.70 20.62
C PRO A 37 6.27 -9.22 19.42
N GLY A 38 6.04 -8.01 18.91
CA GLY A 38 6.69 -7.48 17.71
C GLY A 38 8.07 -6.89 18.00
N ARG A 39 8.99 -7.67 18.57
CA ARG A 39 10.30 -7.20 19.01
C ARG A 39 11.34 -7.22 17.90
N PHE A 40 12.10 -6.14 17.80
CA PHE A 40 13.20 -6.01 16.88
C PHE A 40 14.34 -5.16 17.46
N ILE A 41 15.49 -5.19 16.81
CA ILE A 41 16.61 -4.29 17.08
C ILE A 41 17.10 -3.69 15.76
N LEU A 42 17.77 -2.55 15.87
CA LEU A 42 18.51 -1.99 14.75
C LEU A 42 19.97 -2.46 14.78
N LYS A 43 20.58 -2.59 13.61
CA LYS A 43 22.00 -2.84 13.44
C LYS A 43 22.59 -1.81 12.48
N ILE A 44 23.82 -1.40 12.73
CA ILE A 44 24.61 -0.60 11.78
C ILE A 44 25.93 -1.34 11.57
N ASP A 45 26.21 -1.74 10.34
CA ASP A 45 27.37 -2.58 9.95
C ASP A 45 27.52 -3.81 10.85
N ASN A 46 26.41 -4.52 11.06
CA ASN A 46 26.27 -5.67 11.95
C ASN A 46 26.42 -5.39 13.47
N LYS A 47 26.72 -4.16 13.89
CA LYS A 47 26.69 -3.80 15.31
C LYS A 47 25.26 -3.64 15.77
N ARG A 48 24.88 -4.46 16.74
CA ARG A 48 23.56 -4.37 17.39
C ARG A 48 23.44 -3.09 18.20
N LEU A 49 22.34 -2.40 18.03
CA LEU A 49 21.94 -1.29 18.89
C LEU A 49 21.00 -1.81 20.00
N MET A 50 20.99 -1.14 21.11
CA MET A 50 20.16 -1.48 22.27
C MET A 50 19.48 -0.22 22.79
N PRO A 51 18.25 -0.29 23.28
CA PRO A 51 17.48 -1.45 23.70
C PRO A 51 16.72 -2.15 22.58
N VAL A 52 15.99 -3.22 22.92
CA VAL A 52 14.97 -3.85 22.08
C VAL A 52 13.82 -2.88 21.88
N LEU A 53 13.25 -2.88 20.69
CA LEU A 53 12.20 -1.97 20.25
C LEU A 53 10.92 -2.75 19.91
N GLY A 54 9.78 -2.05 19.83
CA GLY A 54 8.50 -2.59 19.38
C GLY A 54 7.69 -3.34 20.44
N ASP A 55 8.19 -3.46 21.67
CA ASP A 55 7.52 -4.17 22.77
C ASP A 55 6.90 -3.24 23.83
N GLU A 56 7.07 -1.92 23.69
CA GLU A 56 6.55 -0.90 24.60
C GLU A 56 5.83 0.22 23.85
N GLY A 57 5.04 1.02 24.60
CA GLY A 57 4.30 2.15 24.08
C GLY A 57 2.88 1.81 23.60
N GLU A 58 1.91 2.62 23.99
CA GLU A 58 0.49 2.44 23.64
C GLU A 58 0.13 3.09 22.30
N GLN A 59 0.99 3.97 21.81
CA GLN A 59 0.83 4.70 20.55
C GLN A 59 2.18 4.83 19.83
N TRP A 60 2.15 5.27 18.60
CA TRP A 60 3.36 5.62 17.87
C TRP A 60 4.15 6.71 18.61
N GLN A 61 5.40 6.42 18.91
CA GLN A 61 6.30 7.33 19.60
C GLN A 61 7.76 7.07 19.22
N TRP A 62 8.60 8.07 19.38
CA TRP A 62 10.04 7.92 19.20
C TRP A 62 10.65 7.23 20.41
N GLN A 63 11.31 6.11 20.18
CA GLN A 63 12.04 5.34 21.20
C GLN A 63 13.54 5.35 20.87
N SER A 64 14.38 5.52 21.89
CA SER A 64 15.82 5.44 21.70
C SER A 64 16.23 4.02 21.34
N ALA A 65 16.96 3.87 20.25
CA ALA A 65 17.65 2.65 19.86
C ALA A 65 19.13 2.66 20.31
N GLY A 66 19.54 3.67 21.10
CA GLY A 66 20.91 3.82 21.58
C GLY A 66 21.77 4.74 20.72
N LYS A 67 23.07 4.47 20.70
CA LYS A 67 24.04 5.28 19.95
C LYS A 67 25.07 4.41 19.25
N VAL A 68 25.65 4.95 18.19
CA VAL A 68 26.72 4.30 17.42
C VAL A 68 27.77 5.30 17.01
N SER A 69 29.05 4.92 17.08
CA SER A 69 30.15 5.71 16.51
C SER A 69 30.49 5.15 15.14
N VAL A 70 30.48 6.02 14.14
CA VAL A 70 30.67 5.67 12.72
C VAL A 70 31.68 6.61 12.08
N LYS A 71 32.19 6.19 10.93
CA LYS A 71 32.94 7.01 9.99
C LYS A 71 32.01 7.57 8.93
N ALA A 72 32.38 8.72 8.36
CA ALA A 72 31.70 9.27 7.18
C ALA A 72 31.70 8.25 6.04
N GLY A 73 30.61 8.20 5.30
CA GLY A 73 30.46 7.31 4.17
C GLY A 73 29.33 6.30 4.33
N LYS A 74 29.34 5.30 3.49
CA LYS A 74 28.26 4.29 3.40
C LYS A 74 28.35 3.28 4.54
N SER A 75 27.20 2.99 5.14
CA SER A 75 27.01 1.93 6.14
C SER A 75 25.71 1.18 5.84
N ILE A 76 25.59 -0.03 6.35
CA ILE A 76 24.37 -0.83 6.23
C ILE A 76 23.54 -0.67 7.49
N LEU A 77 22.35 -0.10 7.35
CA LEU A 77 21.31 -0.09 8.37
C LEU A 77 20.43 -1.32 8.19
N SER A 78 20.26 -2.11 9.26
CA SER A 78 19.40 -3.30 9.23
C SER A 78 18.38 -3.26 10.38
N LEU A 79 17.17 -3.67 10.09
CA LEU A 79 16.15 -4.01 11.06
C LEU A 79 16.19 -5.52 11.25
N HIS A 80 16.54 -5.96 12.45
CA HIS A 80 16.66 -7.38 12.81
C HIS A 80 15.46 -7.82 13.65
N ASP A 81 14.65 -8.67 13.08
CA ASP A 81 13.50 -9.25 13.74
C ASP A 81 13.93 -10.29 14.79
N LEU A 82 13.39 -10.16 16.01
CA LEU A 82 13.69 -11.05 17.13
C LEU A 82 12.61 -12.13 17.33
N THR A 83 11.43 -11.93 16.79
CA THR A 83 10.27 -12.77 17.14
C THR A 83 9.54 -13.37 15.94
N GLY A 84 9.75 -12.84 14.75
CA GLY A 84 8.98 -13.22 13.56
C GLY A 84 7.51 -12.83 13.65
N PHE A 85 7.18 -11.84 14.45
CA PHE A 85 5.79 -11.48 14.74
C PHE A 85 5.51 -9.98 14.70
N ASN A 86 5.42 -9.47 13.48
CA ASN A 86 4.75 -8.21 13.15
C ASN A 86 5.24 -6.98 13.94
N GLY A 87 6.55 -6.78 14.03
CA GLY A 87 7.13 -5.56 14.60
C GLY A 87 6.69 -4.31 13.84
N ARG A 88 6.53 -3.20 14.55
CA ARG A 88 6.10 -1.92 13.98
C ARG A 88 7.26 -0.93 14.00
N CYS A 89 7.72 -0.54 12.82
CA CYS A 89 8.71 0.52 12.65
C CYS A 89 8.23 1.45 11.54
N ASP A 90 7.99 2.71 11.87
CA ASP A 90 7.52 3.72 10.92
C ASP A 90 8.68 4.52 10.32
N ALA A 91 9.64 4.93 11.18
CA ALA A 91 10.79 5.71 10.76
C ALA A 91 11.98 5.48 11.68
N ILE A 92 13.17 5.72 11.14
CA ILE A 92 14.43 5.73 11.89
C ILE A 92 15.06 7.10 11.71
N TYR A 93 15.41 7.75 12.82
CA TYR A 93 16.06 9.06 12.86
C TYR A 93 17.40 8.96 13.54
N MET A 94 18.40 9.61 12.96
CA MET A 94 19.75 9.63 13.48
C MET A 94 20.27 11.07 13.56
N THR A 95 20.90 11.43 14.68
CA THR A 95 21.43 12.77 14.90
C THR A 95 22.68 12.73 15.75
N THR A 96 23.60 13.67 15.53
CA THR A 96 24.75 13.90 16.42
C THR A 96 24.37 14.70 17.67
N ASP A 97 23.18 15.31 17.69
CA ASP A 97 22.69 16.14 18.79
C ASP A 97 21.88 15.29 19.79
N MET A 98 22.44 15.12 20.98
CA MET A 98 21.81 14.33 22.04
C MET A 98 20.50 14.95 22.52
N GLY A 99 19.43 14.17 22.51
CA GLY A 99 18.11 14.61 23.00
C GLY A 99 17.28 15.39 21.99
N LYS A 100 17.80 15.63 20.79
CA LYS A 100 17.00 16.21 19.71
C LYS A 100 16.11 15.16 19.07
N LEU A 101 14.87 15.11 19.52
CA LEU A 101 13.85 14.23 18.98
C LEU A 101 13.02 14.92 17.89
N PRO A 102 12.57 14.19 16.86
CA PRO A 102 11.54 14.71 15.97
C PRO A 102 10.24 14.99 16.73
N PRO A 103 9.40 15.91 16.25
CA PRO A 103 8.11 16.19 16.89
C PRO A 103 7.17 14.99 16.80
N GLU A 104 6.25 14.87 17.77
CA GLU A 104 5.20 13.86 17.79
C GLU A 104 3.86 14.34 17.21
N PRO A 105 3.43 15.61 17.35
CA PRO A 105 2.20 16.09 16.73
C PRO A 105 2.21 15.85 15.22
N LYS A 106 1.09 15.34 14.67
CA LYS A 106 1.00 14.88 13.28
C LYS A 106 1.48 15.93 12.27
N GLU A 107 1.00 17.16 12.40
CA GLU A 107 1.32 18.24 11.46
C GLU A 107 2.80 18.67 11.54
N GLU A 108 3.33 18.77 12.75
CA GLU A 108 4.73 19.10 12.97
C GLU A 108 5.66 17.97 12.49
N LEU A 109 5.27 16.72 12.71
CA LEU A 109 6.01 15.54 12.25
C LEU A 109 6.02 15.48 10.72
N GLU A 110 4.91 15.80 10.07
CA GLU A 110 4.84 15.83 8.62
C GLU A 110 5.75 16.91 8.03
N ALA A 111 5.70 18.13 8.57
CA ALA A 111 6.60 19.21 8.16
C ALA A 111 8.06 18.86 8.41
N PHE A 112 8.37 18.23 9.56
CA PHE A 112 9.70 17.75 9.87
C PHE A 112 10.19 16.72 8.85
N ARG A 113 9.35 15.72 8.49
CA ARG A 113 9.68 14.70 7.49
C ARG A 113 9.94 15.30 6.12
N ARG A 114 9.10 16.25 5.69
CA ARG A 114 9.29 16.97 4.42
C ARG A 114 10.64 17.67 4.37
N ASN A 115 10.99 18.39 5.42
CA ASN A 115 12.29 19.05 5.54
C ASN A 115 13.48 18.06 5.50
N MET A 116 13.37 16.94 6.20
CA MET A 116 14.43 15.94 6.26
C MET A 116 14.64 15.17 4.95
N LEU A 117 13.59 15.08 4.12
CA LEU A 117 13.59 14.41 2.84
C LEU A 117 13.73 15.38 1.65
N ASP A 118 13.93 16.68 1.94
CA ASP A 118 14.00 17.75 0.93
C ASP A 118 12.78 17.77 -0.01
N LEU A 119 11.59 17.52 0.55
CA LEU A 119 10.34 17.48 -0.20
C LEU A 119 9.67 18.86 -0.21
N PRO A 120 9.00 19.24 -1.32
CA PRO A 120 8.19 20.46 -1.39
C PRO A 120 7.09 20.44 -0.32
N PHE A 121 6.80 21.62 0.25
CA PHE A 121 5.66 21.78 1.19
C PHE A 121 4.31 21.67 0.50
N GLU A 122 4.24 22.16 -0.73
CA GLU A 122 3.04 22.08 -1.56
C GLU A 122 3.20 20.99 -2.62
N PRO A 123 2.10 20.31 -3.00
CA PRO A 123 2.13 19.34 -4.08
C PRO A 123 2.55 20.00 -5.40
N ILE A 124 3.27 19.26 -6.23
CA ILE A 124 3.67 19.73 -7.55
C ILE A 124 2.46 19.66 -8.49
N GLU A 125 2.14 20.76 -9.15
CA GLU A 125 1.10 20.77 -10.17
C GLU A 125 1.51 19.88 -11.36
N SER A 126 0.64 18.98 -11.72
CA SER A 126 0.78 18.17 -12.94
C SER A 126 0.04 18.82 -14.11
N SER A 127 0.21 18.28 -15.30
CA SER A 127 -0.56 18.72 -16.47
C SER A 127 -2.04 18.38 -16.30
N GLU A 128 -2.91 19.19 -16.94
CA GLU A 128 -4.35 18.92 -16.98
C GLU A 128 -4.67 17.65 -17.78
N TYR A 129 -5.67 16.91 -17.32
CA TYR A 129 -6.20 15.70 -17.92
C TYR A 129 -7.69 15.88 -18.24
N ASP A 130 -8.22 15.05 -19.13
CA ASP A 130 -9.66 14.95 -19.37
C ASP A 130 -10.33 14.02 -18.35
N LEU A 131 -9.55 13.02 -17.89
CA LEU A 131 -10.01 12.03 -16.92
C LEU A 131 -8.85 11.62 -15.98
N VAL A 132 -9.10 11.60 -14.69
CA VAL A 132 -8.24 10.98 -13.69
C VAL A 132 -8.89 9.69 -13.21
N VAL A 133 -8.23 8.55 -13.45
CA VAL A 133 -8.63 7.22 -12.98
C VAL A 133 -7.75 6.84 -11.80
N VAL A 134 -8.35 6.59 -10.64
CA VAL A 134 -7.63 6.19 -9.44
C VAL A 134 -7.90 4.73 -9.14
N GLY A 135 -6.84 3.92 -9.17
CA GLY A 135 -6.84 2.49 -9.02
C GLY A 135 -6.53 1.75 -10.33
N GLY A 136 -5.34 1.13 -10.38
CA GLY A 136 -4.84 0.37 -11.55
C GLY A 136 -5.28 -1.10 -11.55
N GLY A 137 -6.42 -1.42 -10.93
CA GLY A 137 -7.09 -2.71 -11.07
C GLY A 137 -7.71 -2.90 -12.46
N ILE A 138 -8.33 -4.06 -12.72
CA ILE A 138 -8.94 -4.36 -14.02
C ILE A 138 -9.95 -3.28 -14.46
N ALA A 139 -10.76 -2.78 -13.54
CA ALA A 139 -11.72 -1.72 -13.83
C ALA A 139 -11.01 -0.43 -14.29
N GLY A 140 -9.97 -0.01 -13.57
CA GLY A 140 -9.21 1.19 -13.91
C GLY A 140 -8.42 1.06 -15.22
N ILE A 141 -7.81 -0.07 -15.47
CA ILE A 141 -7.14 -0.36 -16.76
C ILE A 141 -8.15 -0.21 -17.90
N CYS A 142 -9.32 -0.85 -17.78
CA CYS A 142 -10.35 -0.77 -18.81
C CYS A 142 -10.89 0.65 -19.00
N ALA A 143 -11.13 1.37 -17.91
CA ALA A 143 -11.63 2.75 -17.96
C ALA A 143 -10.62 3.69 -18.63
N ALA A 144 -9.35 3.63 -18.19
CA ALA A 144 -8.27 4.44 -18.75
C ALA A 144 -8.05 4.17 -20.24
N THR A 145 -7.94 2.89 -20.62
CA THR A 145 -7.71 2.51 -22.01
C THR A 145 -8.89 2.89 -22.91
N ALA A 146 -10.13 2.68 -22.43
CA ALA A 146 -11.31 3.06 -23.21
C ALA A 146 -11.35 4.57 -23.47
N ALA A 147 -11.09 5.39 -22.46
CA ALA A 147 -11.07 6.83 -22.58
C ALA A 147 -9.92 7.31 -23.49
N ALA A 148 -8.73 6.77 -23.32
CA ALA A 148 -7.56 7.11 -24.14
C ALA A 148 -7.77 6.80 -25.62
N ARG A 149 -8.37 5.65 -25.96
CA ARG A 149 -8.72 5.27 -27.34
C ARG A 149 -9.81 6.14 -27.95
N LEU A 150 -10.60 6.82 -27.14
CA LEU A 150 -11.55 7.83 -27.57
C LEU A 150 -10.93 9.24 -27.68
N GLY A 151 -9.62 9.37 -27.45
CA GLY A 151 -8.88 10.62 -27.58
C GLY A 151 -8.74 11.44 -26.31
N CYS A 152 -9.22 10.94 -25.16
CA CYS A 152 -9.05 11.61 -23.89
C CYS A 152 -7.60 11.50 -23.38
N LYS A 153 -7.07 12.57 -22.79
CA LYS A 153 -5.84 12.57 -22.03
C LYS A 153 -6.14 12.07 -20.61
N VAL A 154 -5.56 10.94 -20.25
CA VAL A 154 -5.90 10.20 -19.01
C VAL A 154 -4.72 10.12 -18.06
N ALA A 155 -4.94 10.44 -16.77
CA ALA A 155 -4.06 10.05 -15.68
C ALA A 155 -4.56 8.73 -15.07
N LEU A 156 -3.71 7.71 -15.02
CA LEU A 156 -3.99 6.47 -14.30
C LEU A 156 -3.10 6.39 -13.07
N VAL A 157 -3.70 6.39 -11.88
CA VAL A 157 -3.00 6.33 -10.59
C VAL A 157 -3.07 4.89 -10.05
N ASN A 158 -1.92 4.31 -9.72
CA ASN A 158 -1.83 2.97 -9.16
C ASN A 158 -0.91 2.95 -7.94
N ASP A 159 -1.41 2.51 -6.80
CA ASP A 159 -0.69 2.49 -5.53
C ASP A 159 0.13 1.21 -5.28
N ARG A 160 0.26 0.38 -6.32
CA ARG A 160 1.02 -0.88 -6.27
C ARG A 160 2.07 -0.94 -7.39
N PRO A 161 3.12 -1.76 -7.22
CA PRO A 161 4.17 -1.90 -8.23
C PRO A 161 3.67 -2.55 -9.53
N VAL A 162 2.58 -3.34 -9.46
CA VAL A 162 2.00 -4.02 -10.62
C VAL A 162 0.55 -3.61 -10.85
N LEU A 163 0.12 -3.62 -12.11
CA LEU A 163 -1.25 -3.38 -12.52
C LEU A 163 -2.10 -4.67 -12.42
N GLY A 164 -3.42 -4.51 -12.29
CA GLY A 164 -4.36 -5.63 -12.28
C GLY A 164 -5.13 -5.78 -10.97
N GLY A 165 -4.68 -5.15 -9.88
CA GLY A 165 -5.35 -5.25 -8.59
C GLY A 165 -5.45 -6.68 -8.09
N ASN A 166 -6.66 -7.18 -7.83
CA ASN A 166 -6.87 -8.57 -7.42
C ASN A 166 -6.37 -9.58 -8.46
N ASN A 167 -6.48 -9.25 -9.75
CA ASN A 167 -5.96 -10.06 -10.85
C ASN A 167 -4.53 -9.66 -11.18
N SER A 168 -3.63 -9.78 -10.22
CA SER A 168 -2.20 -9.54 -10.37
C SER A 168 -1.39 -10.64 -9.69
N SER A 169 -0.10 -10.69 -9.97
CA SER A 169 0.83 -11.60 -9.31
C SER A 169 0.91 -11.38 -7.78
N GLU A 170 0.52 -10.21 -7.30
CA GLU A 170 0.51 -9.91 -5.86
C GLU A 170 -0.66 -10.58 -5.13
N ILE A 171 -1.87 -10.50 -5.68
CA ILE A 171 -3.10 -10.95 -4.99
C ILE A 171 -3.56 -12.32 -5.49
N ARG A 172 -3.34 -12.61 -6.78
CA ARG A 172 -3.53 -13.93 -7.40
C ARG A 172 -4.97 -14.44 -7.39
N VAL A 173 -5.92 -13.57 -7.70
CA VAL A 173 -7.32 -13.92 -7.93
C VAL A 173 -7.59 -13.96 -9.43
N HIS A 174 -8.12 -15.08 -9.95
CA HIS A 174 -8.44 -15.18 -11.36
C HIS A 174 -9.62 -14.28 -11.74
N LEU A 175 -9.70 -13.92 -13.01
CA LEU A 175 -10.89 -13.26 -13.57
C LEU A 175 -11.98 -14.29 -13.74
N GLY A 176 -13.07 -14.09 -13.03
CA GLY A 176 -14.25 -14.94 -13.10
C GLY A 176 -15.47 -14.18 -13.60
N GLY A 177 -16.56 -14.89 -13.80
CA GLY A 177 -17.85 -14.35 -14.19
C GLY A 177 -18.23 -14.64 -15.64
N THR A 178 -19.48 -14.35 -15.95
CA THR A 178 -20.05 -14.54 -17.30
C THR A 178 -20.17 -13.17 -17.96
N ILE A 179 -19.40 -12.97 -19.02
CA ILE A 179 -19.38 -11.74 -19.79
C ILE A 179 -19.99 -11.95 -21.19
N GLU A 180 -20.32 -10.85 -21.87
CA GLU A 180 -20.89 -10.88 -23.22
C GLU A 180 -22.26 -11.61 -23.34
N VAL A 181 -22.93 -11.76 -22.21
CA VAL A 181 -24.35 -12.17 -22.17
C VAL A 181 -25.25 -10.94 -22.23
N GLY A 182 -26.43 -11.07 -22.77
CA GLY A 182 -27.37 -9.95 -22.92
C GLY A 182 -26.98 -8.98 -24.05
N PRO A 183 -27.36 -7.69 -23.98
CA PRO A 183 -27.24 -6.74 -25.09
C PRO A 183 -25.77 -6.26 -25.37
N ASN A 184 -24.90 -6.29 -24.39
CA ASN A 184 -23.56 -5.71 -24.49
C ASN A 184 -22.51 -6.74 -24.88
N LYS A 185 -22.57 -7.24 -26.11
CA LYS A 185 -21.66 -8.30 -26.61
C LYS A 185 -20.18 -7.93 -26.72
N GLY A 186 -19.85 -6.64 -26.61
CA GLY A 186 -18.47 -6.16 -26.78
C GLY A 186 -17.68 -5.99 -25.48
N LEU A 187 -18.28 -6.23 -24.30
CA LEU A 187 -17.64 -5.97 -23.01
C LEU A 187 -16.36 -6.79 -22.76
N GLY A 188 -16.28 -8.01 -23.31
CA GLY A 188 -15.10 -8.85 -23.15
C GLY A 188 -13.92 -8.51 -24.05
N ARG A 189 -14.01 -7.54 -24.95
CA ARG A 189 -12.91 -7.24 -25.88
C ARG A 189 -11.62 -6.86 -25.18
N MET A 190 -11.68 -5.89 -24.25
CA MET A 190 -10.51 -5.41 -23.54
C MET A 190 -9.90 -6.48 -22.64
N ILE A 191 -10.73 -7.27 -21.97
CA ILE A 191 -10.28 -8.39 -21.15
C ILE A 191 -9.46 -9.38 -21.98
N ARG A 192 -9.87 -9.66 -23.22
CA ARG A 192 -9.12 -10.54 -24.14
C ARG A 192 -7.76 -9.99 -24.57
N GLU A 193 -7.54 -8.69 -24.51
CA GLU A 193 -6.25 -8.09 -24.86
C GLU A 193 -5.19 -8.35 -23.79
N PHE A 194 -5.55 -8.32 -22.52
CA PHE A 194 -4.60 -8.48 -21.41
C PHE A 194 -4.94 -9.63 -20.46
N GLY A 195 -6.16 -10.15 -20.52
CA GLY A 195 -6.58 -11.23 -19.64
C GLY A 195 -5.94 -12.55 -20.04
N HIS A 196 -5.78 -13.40 -19.05
CA HIS A 196 -5.33 -14.72 -19.26
C HIS A 196 -6.44 -15.71 -19.18
N SER A 197 -6.21 -16.89 -19.71
CA SER A 197 -7.18 -17.95 -19.82
C SER A 197 -7.12 -19.01 -18.71
N ILE A 198 -6.26 -18.83 -17.71
CA ILE A 198 -6.05 -19.82 -16.65
C ILE A 198 -7.01 -19.53 -15.50
N GLU A 199 -7.83 -20.53 -15.20
CA GLU A 199 -8.76 -20.47 -14.08
C GLU A 199 -8.06 -20.87 -12.77
N GLY A 200 -8.56 -20.33 -11.67
CA GLY A 200 -8.12 -20.65 -10.32
C GLY A 200 -7.32 -19.53 -9.64
N ASN A 201 -7.47 -19.51 -8.32
CA ASN A 201 -6.76 -18.57 -7.46
C ASN A 201 -5.42 -19.14 -7.01
N ALA A 202 -4.55 -18.28 -6.52
CA ALA A 202 -3.25 -18.63 -5.94
C ALA A 202 -2.31 -19.42 -6.87
N GLN A 203 -2.47 -19.27 -8.19
CA GLN A 203 -1.56 -19.84 -9.17
C GLN A 203 -0.18 -19.17 -9.11
N SER A 204 0.79 -19.66 -9.88
CA SER A 204 2.09 -19.01 -9.98
C SER A 204 1.98 -17.59 -10.54
N ALA A 205 2.96 -16.73 -10.25
CA ALA A 205 2.90 -15.30 -10.61
C ALA A 205 2.71 -15.09 -12.13
N GLU A 206 3.36 -15.92 -12.94
CA GLU A 206 3.35 -15.85 -14.40
C GLU A 206 1.94 -15.99 -14.99
N ASN A 207 1.05 -16.71 -14.28
CA ASN A 207 -0.32 -16.92 -14.73
C ASN A 207 -1.18 -15.65 -14.76
N TYR A 208 -0.73 -14.60 -14.06
CA TYR A 208 -1.47 -13.33 -14.00
C TYR A 208 -1.02 -12.32 -15.05
N GLU A 209 0.02 -12.63 -15.81
CA GLU A 209 0.45 -11.87 -16.99
C GLU A 209 0.51 -10.34 -16.77
N ASP A 210 1.13 -9.92 -15.65
CA ASP A 210 1.24 -8.51 -15.27
C ASP A 210 1.89 -7.66 -16.38
N GLU A 211 2.84 -8.25 -17.11
CA GLU A 211 3.52 -7.59 -18.23
C GLU A 211 2.56 -7.22 -19.37
N LYS A 212 1.55 -8.05 -19.67
CA LYS A 212 0.56 -7.71 -20.70
C LYS A 212 -0.28 -6.50 -20.31
N LYS A 213 -0.68 -6.42 -19.04
CA LYS A 213 -1.42 -5.26 -18.51
C LYS A 213 -0.57 -3.99 -18.57
N SER A 214 0.69 -4.10 -18.14
CA SER A 214 1.64 -2.99 -18.17
C SER A 214 1.90 -2.52 -19.61
N LYS A 215 2.09 -3.47 -20.53
CA LYS A 215 2.27 -3.16 -21.94
C LYS A 215 1.03 -2.49 -22.56
N MET A 216 -0.16 -2.98 -22.27
CA MET A 216 -1.41 -2.38 -22.74
C MET A 216 -1.51 -0.90 -22.35
N ILE A 217 -1.15 -0.56 -21.12
CA ILE A 217 -1.16 0.83 -20.65
C ILE A 217 -0.02 1.62 -21.29
N ALA A 218 1.18 1.05 -21.43
CA ALA A 218 2.33 1.73 -22.02
C ALA A 218 2.17 1.99 -23.53
N ASP A 219 1.41 1.16 -24.24
CA ASP A 219 1.13 1.33 -25.68
C ASP A 219 0.10 2.46 -25.96
N GLU A 220 -0.60 2.98 -24.95
CA GLU A 220 -1.61 4.03 -25.11
C GLU A 220 -0.96 5.42 -24.85
N GLU A 221 -0.63 6.15 -25.91
CA GLU A 221 0.05 7.46 -25.85
C GLU A 221 -0.71 8.51 -25.02
N ASN A 222 -2.02 8.38 -24.90
CA ASN A 222 -2.87 9.29 -24.15
C ASN A 222 -2.99 8.94 -22.66
N ILE A 223 -2.29 7.91 -22.15
CA ILE A 223 -2.28 7.56 -20.74
C ILE A 223 -0.95 7.96 -20.10
N THR A 224 -1.03 8.74 -19.02
CA THR A 224 0.07 8.94 -18.08
C THR A 224 -0.13 8.04 -16.88
N LEU A 225 0.74 7.05 -16.68
CA LEU A 225 0.70 6.17 -15.52
C LEU A 225 1.49 6.78 -14.35
N PHE A 226 0.82 6.98 -13.21
CA PHE A 226 1.40 7.32 -11.92
C PHE A 226 1.51 6.04 -11.08
N ALA A 227 2.58 5.28 -11.32
CA ALA A 227 2.85 4.04 -10.57
C ALA A 227 3.35 4.35 -9.15
N ASN A 228 3.09 3.45 -8.21
CA ASN A 228 3.44 3.60 -6.79
C ASN A 228 2.91 4.91 -6.17
N CYS A 229 1.79 5.41 -6.67
CA CYS A 229 1.17 6.64 -6.20
C CYS A 229 -0.21 6.36 -5.61
N ARG A 230 -0.45 6.87 -4.39
CA ARG A 230 -1.73 6.75 -3.70
C ARG A 230 -2.42 8.10 -3.63
N ALA A 231 -3.73 8.13 -3.92
CA ALA A 231 -4.55 9.29 -3.64
C ALA A 231 -4.70 9.50 -2.13
N ILE A 232 -4.34 10.69 -1.65
CA ILE A 232 -4.33 11.03 -0.23
C ILE A 232 -5.29 12.15 0.15
N LYS A 233 -5.72 12.95 -0.82
CA LYS A 233 -6.62 14.08 -0.62
C LYS A 233 -7.42 14.33 -1.90
N VAL A 234 -8.63 14.83 -1.73
CA VAL A 234 -9.48 15.34 -2.81
C VAL A 234 -9.74 16.83 -2.55
N GLU A 235 -9.61 17.63 -3.58
CA GLU A 235 -9.97 19.04 -3.54
C GLU A 235 -11.33 19.23 -4.21
N MET A 236 -12.23 19.90 -3.48
CA MET A 236 -13.62 20.10 -3.91
C MET A 236 -13.86 21.54 -4.34
N LYS A 237 -14.62 21.71 -5.41
CA LYS A 237 -15.16 23.00 -5.84
C LYS A 237 -16.70 22.94 -5.83
N GLY A 238 -17.29 23.35 -4.72
CA GLY A 238 -18.68 23.07 -4.44
C GLY A 238 -18.91 21.57 -4.26
N GLU A 239 -19.82 20.99 -5.03
CA GLU A 239 -20.15 19.56 -5.02
C GLU A 239 -19.36 18.72 -6.04
N LYS A 240 -18.37 19.32 -6.70
CA LYS A 240 -17.55 18.64 -7.71
C LYS A 240 -16.11 18.48 -7.22
N ILE A 241 -15.50 17.37 -7.58
CA ILE A 241 -14.07 17.20 -7.43
C ILE A 241 -13.37 18.10 -8.44
N ASP A 242 -12.44 18.91 -7.98
CA ASP A 242 -11.59 19.81 -8.78
C ASP A 242 -10.22 19.17 -9.04
N ALA A 243 -9.66 18.53 -8.01
CA ALA A 243 -8.37 17.85 -8.10
C ALA A 243 -8.24 16.69 -7.12
N VAL A 244 -7.30 15.81 -7.41
CA VAL A 244 -6.85 14.74 -6.51
C VAL A 244 -5.37 14.91 -6.23
N VAL A 245 -4.98 14.94 -4.96
CA VAL A 245 -3.57 14.91 -4.56
C VAL A 245 -3.15 13.46 -4.41
N ILE A 246 -2.10 13.10 -5.13
CA ILE A 246 -1.45 11.80 -5.06
C ILE A 246 -0.09 11.90 -4.40
N LYS A 247 0.31 10.85 -3.72
CA LYS A 247 1.62 10.75 -3.06
C LYS A 247 2.36 9.50 -3.54
N HIS A 248 3.58 9.67 -3.98
CA HIS A 248 4.45 8.56 -4.31
C HIS A 248 4.85 7.83 -3.02
N ILE A 249 4.61 6.53 -2.95
CA ILE A 249 4.69 5.73 -1.71
C ILE A 249 6.13 5.67 -1.17
N GLU A 250 7.11 5.57 -2.06
CA GLU A 250 8.51 5.42 -1.68
C GLU A 250 9.21 6.76 -1.44
N THR A 251 9.02 7.74 -2.33
CA THR A 251 9.71 9.04 -2.22
C THR A 251 9.01 10.03 -1.32
N GLY A 252 7.69 9.90 -1.16
CA GLY A 252 6.86 10.86 -0.44
C GLY A 252 6.50 12.12 -1.21
N GLU A 253 6.94 12.24 -2.47
CA GLU A 253 6.57 13.36 -3.34
C GLU A 253 5.06 13.39 -3.59
N GLU A 254 4.49 14.59 -3.58
CA GLU A 254 3.07 14.79 -3.81
C GLU A 254 2.85 15.57 -5.10
N GLN A 255 1.83 15.15 -5.84
CA GLN A 255 1.39 15.82 -7.07
C GLN A 255 -0.12 16.05 -7.04
N ILE A 256 -0.56 17.14 -7.65
CA ILE A 256 -1.97 17.47 -7.82
C ILE A 256 -2.39 17.19 -9.26
N LEU A 257 -3.46 16.43 -9.43
CA LEU A 257 -4.02 16.04 -10.72
C LEU A 257 -5.40 16.67 -10.87
N SER A 258 -5.56 17.55 -11.87
CA SER A 258 -6.81 18.22 -12.17
C SER A 258 -7.46 17.66 -13.43
N ALA A 259 -8.77 17.49 -13.41
CA ALA A 259 -9.57 17.04 -14.55
C ALA A 259 -11.06 17.43 -14.37
N PRO A 260 -11.84 17.52 -15.45
CA PRO A 260 -13.30 17.65 -15.34
C PRO A 260 -13.99 16.37 -14.85
N LEU A 261 -13.35 15.20 -14.97
CA LEU A 261 -13.91 13.90 -14.60
C LEU A 261 -12.91 13.06 -13.79
N PHE A 262 -13.44 12.34 -12.78
CA PHE A 262 -12.70 11.43 -11.93
C PHE A 262 -13.42 10.08 -11.89
N SER A 263 -12.65 9.00 -11.94
CA SER A 263 -13.15 7.62 -11.81
C SER A 263 -12.52 6.95 -10.60
N ASP A 264 -13.33 6.57 -9.63
CA ASP A 264 -12.88 5.79 -8.48
C ASP A 264 -12.88 4.30 -8.82
N CYS A 265 -11.70 3.75 -9.04
CA CYS A 265 -11.45 2.33 -9.29
C CYS A 265 -10.58 1.70 -8.18
N THR A 266 -10.57 2.32 -7.00
CA THR A 266 -9.70 1.91 -5.86
C THR A 266 -10.13 0.58 -5.23
N GLY A 267 -11.35 0.10 -5.50
CA GLY A 267 -11.94 -1.06 -4.86
C GLY A 267 -12.56 -0.76 -3.49
N ASP A 268 -12.06 0.26 -2.80
CA ASP A 268 -12.53 0.68 -1.47
C ASP A 268 -13.37 1.97 -1.49
N GLY A 269 -13.61 2.57 -2.66
CA GLY A 269 -14.33 3.83 -2.79
C GLY A 269 -13.57 5.02 -2.17
N THR A 270 -12.24 5.01 -2.26
CA THR A 270 -11.37 5.97 -1.57
C THR A 270 -11.64 7.41 -2.02
N ILE A 271 -11.85 7.65 -3.31
CA ILE A 271 -12.09 8.99 -3.84
C ILE A 271 -13.46 9.50 -3.40
N GLY A 272 -14.49 8.64 -3.46
CA GLY A 272 -15.81 8.96 -2.95
C GLY A 272 -15.78 9.32 -1.46
N TYR A 273 -15.07 8.53 -0.66
CA TYR A 273 -14.89 8.78 0.76
C TYR A 273 -14.18 10.13 1.04
N LEU A 274 -13.06 10.37 0.36
CA LEU A 274 -12.29 11.61 0.53
C LEU A 274 -13.05 12.85 0.04
N ALA A 275 -13.93 12.68 -0.94
CA ALA A 275 -14.82 13.74 -1.45
C ALA A 275 -16.03 14.00 -0.53
N GLY A 276 -16.23 13.20 0.51
CA GLY A 276 -17.37 13.33 1.43
C GLY A 276 -18.68 12.78 0.89
N ALA A 277 -18.64 11.86 -0.10
CA ALA A 277 -19.83 11.19 -0.59
C ALA A 277 -20.45 10.27 0.46
N ASP A 278 -21.75 10.11 0.43
CA ASP A 278 -22.44 9.13 1.27
C ASP A 278 -21.97 7.72 0.94
N TYR A 279 -21.70 6.93 1.96
CA TYR A 279 -21.28 5.55 1.81
C TYR A 279 -21.92 4.63 2.85
N ARG A 280 -21.94 3.36 2.55
CA ARG A 280 -22.34 2.29 3.47
C ARG A 280 -21.24 1.25 3.59
N MET A 281 -21.14 0.64 4.76
CA MET A 281 -20.22 -0.46 5.03
C MET A 281 -20.94 -1.52 5.84
N GLY A 282 -20.73 -2.80 5.47
CA GLY A 282 -21.41 -3.92 6.08
C GLY A 282 -22.51 -4.48 5.18
N ARG A 283 -23.48 -5.16 5.79
CA ARG A 283 -24.58 -5.79 5.08
C ARG A 283 -25.89 -5.10 5.42
N GLU A 284 -26.71 -4.86 4.40
CA GLU A 284 -28.07 -4.35 4.54
C GLU A 284 -29.03 -5.42 5.07
N ALA A 285 -30.13 -4.98 5.63
CA ALA A 285 -31.20 -5.88 6.09
C ALA A 285 -32.00 -6.44 4.88
N ARG A 286 -32.48 -7.69 5.00
CA ARG A 286 -33.35 -8.30 4.00
C ARG A 286 -34.55 -7.46 3.61
N ALA A 287 -35.16 -6.78 4.58
CA ALA A 287 -36.31 -5.93 4.35
C ALA A 287 -36.06 -4.73 3.44
N GLU A 288 -34.80 -4.35 3.23
CA GLU A 288 -34.44 -3.18 2.43
C GLU A 288 -34.57 -3.45 0.91
N TYR A 289 -34.08 -4.60 0.45
CA TYR A 289 -34.07 -4.97 -0.97
C TYR A 289 -34.74 -6.32 -1.29
N GLY A 290 -35.20 -7.04 -0.28
CA GLY A 290 -35.88 -8.33 -0.45
C GLY A 290 -34.97 -9.49 -0.84
N GLU A 291 -33.67 -9.39 -0.56
CA GLU A 291 -32.69 -10.43 -0.91
C GLU A 291 -32.73 -11.59 0.09
N ASP A 292 -32.91 -12.82 -0.41
CA ASP A 292 -33.08 -14.03 0.41
C ASP A 292 -31.88 -14.36 1.31
N LEU A 293 -30.68 -14.03 0.86
CA LEU A 293 -29.43 -14.28 1.60
C LEU A 293 -29.00 -13.13 2.52
N ALA A 294 -29.68 -11.98 2.45
CA ALA A 294 -29.40 -10.87 3.34
C ALA A 294 -29.81 -11.19 4.79
N PRO A 295 -29.08 -10.66 5.79
CA PRO A 295 -29.44 -10.84 7.20
C PRO A 295 -30.77 -10.17 7.52
N GLU A 296 -31.43 -10.62 8.59
CA GLU A 296 -32.70 -10.00 9.03
C GLU A 296 -32.52 -8.54 9.46
N LYS A 297 -31.35 -8.22 10.02
CA LYS A 297 -30.97 -6.86 10.45
C LYS A 297 -29.64 -6.48 9.84
N ALA A 298 -29.53 -5.22 9.42
CA ALA A 298 -28.27 -4.67 8.94
C ALA A 298 -27.17 -4.79 10.01
N ASP A 299 -25.94 -5.08 9.56
CA ASP A 299 -24.77 -5.18 10.41
C ASP A 299 -23.53 -4.49 9.77
N LYS A 300 -22.41 -4.51 10.47
CA LYS A 300 -21.14 -3.93 9.99
C LYS A 300 -20.16 -5.00 9.50
N MET A 301 -20.63 -6.22 9.23
CA MET A 301 -19.75 -7.29 8.76
C MET A 301 -19.35 -7.05 7.31
N THR A 302 -18.06 -7.15 7.06
CA THR A 302 -17.46 -7.14 5.73
C THR A 302 -16.91 -8.52 5.40
N MET A 303 -16.44 -8.71 4.17
CA MET A 303 -15.75 -9.95 3.83
C MET A 303 -14.51 -10.12 4.70
N GLY A 304 -14.30 -11.34 5.21
CA GLY A 304 -13.14 -11.69 6.00
C GLY A 304 -11.84 -11.63 5.20
N ALA A 305 -10.74 -11.38 5.89
CA ALA A 305 -9.42 -11.52 5.31
C ALA A 305 -9.20 -12.98 4.87
N SER A 306 -8.72 -13.16 3.63
CA SER A 306 -8.45 -14.47 3.06
C SER A 306 -6.96 -14.64 2.79
N VAL A 307 -6.42 -15.80 3.17
CA VAL A 307 -5.09 -16.24 2.76
C VAL A 307 -5.28 -17.37 1.76
N GLN A 308 -4.69 -17.20 0.59
CA GLN A 308 -4.76 -18.20 -0.48
C GLN A 308 -3.38 -18.81 -0.69
N TRP A 309 -3.35 -20.11 -0.97
CA TRP A 309 -2.12 -20.81 -1.32
C TRP A 309 -2.40 -21.85 -2.40
N TYR A 310 -1.37 -22.14 -3.15
CA TYR A 310 -1.37 -23.22 -4.12
C TYR A 310 -0.60 -24.40 -3.55
N SER A 311 -1.14 -25.61 -3.72
CA SER A 311 -0.48 -26.84 -3.31
C SER A 311 -0.54 -27.87 -4.43
N VAL A 312 0.49 -28.69 -4.51
CA VAL A 312 0.56 -29.82 -5.44
C VAL A 312 0.71 -31.11 -4.65
N GLU A 313 0.06 -32.15 -5.14
CA GLU A 313 0.30 -33.48 -4.61
C GLU A 313 1.68 -33.97 -5.03
N THR A 314 2.45 -34.50 -4.09
CA THR A 314 3.77 -35.04 -4.37
C THR A 314 3.80 -36.53 -4.06
N SER A 315 4.59 -37.28 -4.83
CA SER A 315 4.81 -38.75 -4.57
C SER A 315 5.62 -39.01 -3.30
N LYS A 316 6.23 -38.01 -2.70
CA LYS A 316 7.02 -38.12 -1.47
C LYS A 316 6.25 -37.58 -0.28
N LYS A 317 6.25 -38.31 0.82
CA LYS A 317 5.72 -37.85 2.09
C LYS A 317 6.48 -36.58 2.52
N SER A 318 5.80 -35.45 2.65
CA SER A 318 6.34 -34.23 3.21
C SER A 318 5.71 -33.97 4.58
N CYS A 319 6.48 -33.45 5.51
CA CYS A 319 5.97 -33.02 6.79
C CYS A 319 5.61 -31.54 6.74
N PHE A 320 4.45 -31.18 7.27
CA PHE A 320 4.12 -29.77 7.47
C PHE A 320 5.14 -29.14 8.44
N PRO A 321 5.73 -28.00 8.10
CA PRO A 321 6.69 -27.36 9.01
C PRO A 321 6.03 -27.03 10.34
N ARG A 322 6.71 -27.31 11.44
CA ARG A 322 6.27 -26.88 12.76
C ARG A 322 6.47 -25.37 12.88
N PHE A 323 5.40 -24.65 13.07
CA PHE A 323 5.43 -23.25 13.49
C PHE A 323 5.30 -23.19 15.01
N ASN A 324 6.19 -22.42 15.66
CA ASN A 324 6.20 -22.29 17.12
C ASN A 324 5.21 -21.24 17.65
N TYR A 325 4.35 -20.70 16.82
CA TYR A 325 3.29 -19.80 17.25
C TYR A 325 1.92 -20.40 16.95
N GLY A 326 1.07 -20.35 17.92
CA GLY A 326 -0.30 -20.85 17.80
C GLY A 326 -0.59 -22.10 18.63
N ILE A 327 0.17 -22.33 19.68
CA ILE A 327 -0.21 -23.23 20.79
C ILE A 327 -0.27 -22.42 22.07
#